data_01f0e1fa95ee75cdb935504fb607de35
#
_entry.id   01f0e1fa95ee75cdb935504fb607de35
#
_cell.length_a   1.000
_cell.length_b   1.000
_cell.length_c   1.000
_cell.angle_alpha   90.00
_cell.angle_beta   90.00
_cell.angle_gamma   90.00
#
_symmetry.space_group_name_H-M   'P 1'
#
loop_
_entity.id
_entity.type
_entity.pdbx_description
1 polymer ?
#
loop_
_entity_poly.entity_id
_entity_poly.type
_entity_poly.pdbx_seq_one_letter_code
_entity_poly.pdbx_strand_id
1 'polypeptide(L)'
;MIPESAITERFVRASGPGGQNVNKVATAVELRVDLARSGLPDDVRERLERLAGRRLSADGILLIDSRAHRTQAQNREAARERLAELVRLAEVRPKRRRKTRAPRAAKERRLETKSRRSRVKAGRGRVGDTD
;
A
#
# COMPACT_ATOMS: atom_id res chain seq x y z
N MET A 1 9.56 17.64 4.28
CA MET A 1 10.71 16.74 4.51
C MET A 1 10.79 16.38 6.00
N ILE A 2 11.01 15.12 6.32
CA ILE A 2 11.05 14.67 7.71
C ILE A 2 12.36 15.10 8.35
N PRO A 3 12.34 15.76 9.53
CA PRO A 3 13.56 16.17 10.20
C PRO A 3 14.36 14.97 10.70
N GLU A 4 15.66 15.08 10.74
CA GLU A 4 16.56 14.03 11.23
C GLU A 4 16.27 13.62 12.69
N SER A 5 15.76 14.54 13.49
CA SER A 5 15.37 14.26 14.89
C SER A 5 14.23 13.23 15.00
N ALA A 6 13.42 13.08 13.96
CA ALA A 6 12.35 12.08 13.92
C ALA A 6 12.82 10.72 13.39
N ILE A 7 14.04 10.63 12.85
CA ILE A 7 14.59 9.43 12.23
C ILE A 7 15.68 8.84 13.13
N THR A 8 15.54 7.56 13.44
CA THR A 8 16.55 6.79 14.15
C THR A 8 17.07 5.69 13.23
N GLU A 9 18.37 5.65 13.02
CA GLU A 9 19.02 4.61 12.24
C GLU A 9 19.54 3.50 13.14
N ARG A 10 19.25 2.28 12.80
CA ARG A 10 19.76 1.10 13.48
C ARG A 10 20.42 0.18 12.47
N PHE A 11 21.62 -0.27 12.80
CA PHE A 11 22.37 -1.20 11.97
C PHE A 11 22.25 -2.59 12.57
N VAL A 12 21.78 -3.53 11.74
CA VAL A 12 21.55 -4.90 12.16
C VAL A 12 22.25 -5.87 11.22
N ARG A 13 22.57 -7.05 11.73
CA ARG A 13 23.12 -8.10 10.90
C ARG A 13 22.02 -8.64 9.98
N ALA A 14 22.33 -8.74 8.70
CA ALA A 14 21.41 -9.35 7.76
C ALA A 14 21.25 -10.84 8.09
N SER A 15 20.01 -11.30 8.26
CA SER A 15 19.69 -12.71 8.43
C SER A 15 19.53 -13.38 7.07
N GLY A 16 20.15 -14.54 6.89
CA GLY A 16 19.99 -15.33 5.66
C GLY A 16 21.13 -16.33 5.47
N PRO A 17 20.95 -17.32 4.59
CA PRO A 17 22.04 -18.21 4.20
C PRO A 17 23.04 -17.40 3.38
N GLY A 18 24.08 -16.97 4.01
CA GLY A 18 25.08 -16.17 3.35
C GLY A 18 26.49 -16.58 3.73
N GLY A 19 27.46 -16.08 3.00
CA GLY A 19 28.85 -16.29 3.28
C GLY A 19 29.30 -15.72 4.64
N GLN A 20 30.52 -15.88 4.96
CA GLN A 20 31.11 -15.50 6.26
C GLN A 20 30.92 -14.03 6.64
N ASN A 21 30.77 -13.12 5.67
CA ASN A 21 30.58 -11.69 5.91
C ASN A 21 29.21 -11.33 6.49
N VAL A 22 28.19 -12.16 6.26
CA VAL A 22 26.85 -11.92 6.76
C VAL A 22 26.78 -11.96 8.28
N ASN A 23 27.62 -12.76 8.91
CA ASN A 23 27.65 -12.94 10.37
C ASN A 23 28.60 -11.99 11.10
N LYS A 24 29.52 -11.33 10.38
CA LYS A 24 30.58 -10.50 10.98
C LYS A 24 30.33 -9.01 10.91
N VAL A 25 29.55 -8.54 9.94
CA VAL A 25 29.32 -7.11 9.70
C VAL A 25 27.84 -6.79 9.70
N ALA A 26 27.44 -5.79 10.46
CA ALA A 26 26.07 -5.27 10.46
C ALA A 26 25.86 -4.38 9.23
N THR A 27 25.48 -4.99 8.10
CA THR A 27 25.27 -4.29 6.82
C THR A 27 23.82 -3.87 6.59
N ALA A 28 22.86 -4.54 7.22
CA ALA A 28 21.45 -4.16 7.11
C ALA A 28 21.15 -2.91 7.91
N VAL A 29 20.32 -2.05 7.37
CA VAL A 29 19.93 -0.78 7.98
C VAL A 29 18.42 -0.78 8.21
N GLU A 30 18.03 -0.41 9.42
CA GLU A 30 16.63 -0.20 9.80
C GLU A 30 16.44 1.27 10.16
N LEU A 31 15.53 1.95 9.49
CA LEU A 31 15.12 3.30 9.83
C LEU A 31 13.85 3.25 10.66
N ARG A 32 13.84 3.95 11.77
CA ARG A 32 12.65 4.17 12.59
C ARG A 32 12.27 5.63 12.50
N VAL A 33 11.09 5.89 11.97
CA VAL A 33 10.59 7.24 11.79
C VAL A 33 9.40 7.47 12.71
N ASP A 34 9.54 8.39 13.64
CA ASP A 34 8.45 8.81 14.51
C ASP A 34 7.55 9.80 13.74
N LEU A 35 6.40 9.33 13.30
CA LEU A 35 5.48 10.14 12.51
C LEU A 35 4.89 11.31 13.32
N ALA A 36 4.77 11.17 14.64
CA ALA A 36 4.30 12.26 15.48
C ALA A 36 5.28 13.45 15.49
N ARG A 37 6.58 13.17 15.34
CA ARG A 37 7.65 14.19 15.29
C ARG A 37 8.06 14.57 13.87
N SER A 38 7.41 13.99 12.86
CA SER A 38 7.81 14.19 11.46
C SER A 38 7.56 15.60 10.93
N GLY A 39 6.71 16.37 11.61
CA GLY A 39 6.34 17.72 11.15
C GLY A 39 5.47 17.73 9.89
N LEU A 40 5.01 16.57 9.44
CA LEU A 40 4.14 16.47 8.28
C LEU A 40 2.72 16.96 8.62
N PRO A 41 2.02 17.61 7.67
CA PRO A 41 0.60 17.92 7.82
C PRO A 41 -0.21 16.65 8.12
N ASP A 42 -1.31 16.79 8.85
CA ASP A 42 -2.14 15.65 9.27
C ASP A 42 -2.62 14.80 8.11
N ASP A 43 -3.01 15.41 7.01
CA ASP A 43 -3.46 14.70 5.81
C ASP A 43 -2.34 13.90 5.14
N VAL A 44 -1.14 14.46 5.08
CA VAL A 44 0.05 13.76 4.55
C VAL A 44 0.42 12.60 5.46
N ARG A 45 0.43 12.82 6.77
CA ARG A 45 0.73 11.79 7.75
C ARG A 45 -0.26 10.61 7.66
N GLU A 46 -1.54 10.88 7.56
CA GLU A 46 -2.55 9.83 7.40
C GLU A 46 -2.36 9.01 6.12
N ARG A 47 -2.05 9.68 5.02
CA ARG A 47 -1.76 8.97 3.76
C ARG A 47 -0.50 8.13 3.87
N LEU A 48 0.53 8.63 4.53
CA LEU A 48 1.76 7.90 4.77
C LEU A 48 1.53 6.66 5.62
N GLU A 49 0.72 6.76 6.66
CA GLU A 49 0.32 5.63 7.49
C GLU A 49 -0.38 4.53 6.68
N ARG A 50 -1.26 4.91 5.77
CA ARG A 50 -1.94 3.96 4.87
C ARG A 50 -0.97 3.29 3.90
N LEU A 51 -0.04 4.05 3.34
CA LEU A 51 0.97 3.52 2.42
C LEU A 51 1.95 2.60 3.12
N ALA A 52 2.27 2.89 4.37
CA ALA A 52 3.18 2.09 5.17
C ALA A 52 2.62 0.69 5.49
N GLY A 53 1.32 0.58 5.73
CA GLY A 53 0.65 -0.67 6.05
C GLY A 53 1.31 -1.40 7.22
N ARG A 54 1.86 -2.59 6.97
CA ARG A 54 2.50 -3.43 7.99
C ARG A 54 3.80 -2.85 8.55
N ARG A 55 4.41 -1.89 7.87
CA ARG A 55 5.64 -1.22 8.32
C ARG A 55 5.39 -0.22 9.44
N LEU A 56 4.13 0.12 9.69
CA LEU A 56 3.76 1.01 10.77
C LEU A 56 3.49 0.20 12.04
N SER A 57 4.19 0.55 13.12
CA SER A 57 3.95 -0.06 14.43
C SER A 57 2.71 0.56 15.11
N ALA A 58 2.21 -0.12 16.14
CA ALA A 58 1.09 0.40 16.95
C ALA A 58 1.40 1.74 17.61
N ASP A 59 2.67 2.04 17.84
CA ASP A 59 3.13 3.30 18.45
C ASP A 59 3.24 4.46 17.45
N GLY A 60 2.90 4.24 16.18
CA GLY A 60 3.02 5.26 15.14
C GLY A 60 4.45 5.44 14.61
N ILE A 61 5.29 4.43 14.74
CA ILE A 61 6.66 4.44 14.24
C ILE A 61 6.71 3.66 12.91
N LEU A 62 7.17 4.32 11.87
CA LEU A 62 7.37 3.72 10.56
C LEU A 62 8.73 3.02 10.52
N LEU A 63 8.73 1.75 10.18
CA LEU A 63 9.95 0.95 10.04
C LEU A 63 10.27 0.74 8.56
N ILE A 64 11.47 1.13 8.16
CA ILE A 64 11.99 0.90 6.81
C ILE A 64 13.32 0.20 6.92
N ASP A 65 13.44 -0.96 6.31
CA ASP A 65 14.67 -1.73 6.32
C ASP A 65 15.24 -1.91 4.91
N SER A 66 16.53 -2.06 4.84
CA SER A 66 17.24 -2.39 3.61
C SER A 66 18.35 -3.40 3.87
N ARG A 67 18.30 -4.52 3.17
CA ARG A 67 19.24 -5.63 3.30
C ARG A 67 19.80 -6.10 1.96
N ALA A 68 19.37 -5.46 0.87
CA ALA A 68 19.64 -5.92 -0.48
C ALA A 68 21.08 -5.67 -0.94
N HIS A 69 21.78 -4.76 -0.29
CA HIS A 69 23.14 -4.34 -0.70
C HIS A 69 24.21 -4.93 0.19
N ARG A 70 25.43 -5.01 -0.31
CA ARG A 70 26.57 -5.57 0.41
C ARG A 70 27.14 -4.65 1.48
N THR A 71 27.05 -3.35 1.27
CA THR A 71 27.60 -2.37 2.20
C THR A 71 26.53 -1.68 3.02
N GLN A 72 26.89 -1.31 4.23
CA GLN A 72 26.03 -0.54 5.13
C GLN A 72 25.63 0.81 4.49
N ALA A 73 26.58 1.50 3.87
CA ALA A 73 26.34 2.77 3.21
C ALA A 73 25.27 2.68 2.10
N GLN A 74 25.35 1.65 1.27
CA GLN A 74 24.35 1.41 0.23
C GLN A 74 22.97 1.08 0.79
N ASN A 75 22.89 0.28 1.84
CA ASN A 75 21.64 -0.06 2.50
C ASN A 75 21.02 1.17 3.17
N ARG A 76 21.84 2.01 3.80
CA ARG A 76 21.40 3.27 4.40
C ARG A 76 20.79 4.19 3.35
N GLU A 77 21.46 4.37 2.24
CA GLU A 77 20.99 5.18 1.13
C GLU A 77 19.68 4.63 0.55
N ALA A 78 19.59 3.32 0.31
CA ALA A 78 18.40 2.66 -0.20
C ALA A 78 17.21 2.82 0.76
N ALA A 79 17.43 2.71 2.07
CA ALA A 79 16.37 2.90 3.06
C ALA A 79 15.86 4.34 3.06
N ARG A 80 16.76 5.32 2.97
CA ARG A 80 16.40 6.73 2.89
C ARG A 80 15.67 7.08 1.59
N GLU A 81 16.04 6.48 0.48
CA GLU A 81 15.32 6.63 -0.79
C GLU A 81 13.90 6.08 -0.70
N ARG A 82 13.71 4.94 -0.08
CA ARG A 82 12.37 4.36 0.16
C ARG A 82 11.51 5.27 1.00
N LEU A 83 12.09 5.85 2.05
CA LEU A 83 11.38 6.80 2.90
C LEU A 83 10.98 8.04 2.09
N ALA A 84 11.89 8.61 1.33
CA ALA A 84 11.64 9.79 0.50
C ALA A 84 10.54 9.53 -0.52
N GLU A 85 10.53 8.35 -1.14
CA GLU A 85 9.50 7.96 -2.10
C GLU A 85 8.13 7.83 -1.45
N LEU A 86 8.06 7.19 -0.29
CA LEU A 86 6.81 7.05 0.47
C LEU A 86 6.25 8.42 0.86
N VAL A 87 7.10 9.33 1.32
CA VAL A 87 6.70 10.70 1.67
C VAL A 87 6.20 11.44 0.44
N ARG A 88 6.88 11.30 -0.69
CA ARG A 88 6.48 11.91 -1.96
C ARG A 88 5.10 11.42 -2.40
N LEU A 89 4.85 10.12 -2.32
CA LEU A 89 3.55 9.54 -2.65
C LEU A 89 2.46 10.01 -1.68
N ALA A 90 2.79 10.17 -0.40
CA ALA A 90 1.86 10.67 0.61
C ALA A 90 1.51 12.15 0.42
N GLU A 91 2.40 12.95 -0.15
CA GLU A 91 2.16 14.36 -0.46
C GLU A 91 1.19 14.56 -1.62
N VAL A 92 1.07 13.57 -2.49
CA VAL A 92 0.14 13.63 -3.62
C VAL A 92 -1.28 13.41 -3.13
N ARG A 93 -2.13 14.44 -3.25
CA ARG A 93 -3.55 14.30 -2.95
C ARG A 93 -4.23 13.44 -4.00
N PRO A 94 -4.95 12.37 -3.62
CA PRO A 94 -5.70 11.59 -4.57
C PRO A 94 -6.83 12.44 -5.18
N LYS A 95 -7.02 12.32 -6.48
CA LYS A 95 -8.13 12.96 -7.17
C LYS A 95 -9.44 12.47 -6.57
N ARG A 96 -10.30 13.41 -6.13
CA ARG A 96 -11.62 13.06 -5.63
C ARG A 96 -12.42 12.38 -6.71
N ARG A 97 -12.78 11.11 -6.49
CA ARG A 97 -13.65 10.39 -7.42
C ARG A 97 -15.05 10.95 -7.33
N ARG A 98 -15.52 11.51 -8.45
CA ARG A 98 -16.93 11.82 -8.60
C ARG A 98 -17.70 10.51 -8.82
N LYS A 99 -18.85 10.36 -8.14
CA LYS A 99 -19.79 9.31 -8.50
C LYS A 99 -20.16 9.47 -9.98
N THR A 100 -19.70 8.55 -10.80
CA THR A 100 -20.12 8.50 -12.20
C THR A 100 -21.46 7.80 -12.27
N ARG A 101 -22.42 8.41 -12.97
CA ARG A 101 -23.66 7.70 -13.35
C ARG A 101 -23.27 6.56 -14.30
N ALA A 102 -23.90 5.40 -14.07
CA ALA A 102 -23.77 4.31 -15.02
C ALA A 102 -24.18 4.78 -16.42
N PRO A 103 -23.43 4.49 -17.49
CA PRO A 103 -23.81 4.86 -18.84
C PRO A 103 -25.20 4.33 -19.18
N ARG A 104 -25.98 5.09 -19.94
CA ARG A 104 -27.32 4.68 -20.38
C ARG A 104 -27.32 3.31 -21.05
N ALA A 105 -26.31 3.02 -21.83
CA ALA A 105 -26.13 1.72 -22.47
C ALA A 105 -26.01 0.57 -21.46
N ALA A 106 -25.36 0.79 -20.32
CA ALA A 106 -25.25 -0.23 -19.27
C ALA A 106 -26.60 -0.49 -18.59
N LYS A 107 -27.40 0.54 -18.36
CA LYS A 107 -28.76 0.40 -17.84
C LYS A 107 -29.66 -0.39 -18.81
N GLU A 108 -29.58 -0.09 -20.07
CA GLU A 108 -30.35 -0.78 -21.12
C GLU A 108 -29.97 -2.26 -21.20
N ARG A 109 -28.67 -2.59 -21.18
CA ARG A 109 -28.18 -3.98 -21.14
C ARG A 109 -28.69 -4.74 -19.90
N ARG A 110 -28.70 -4.10 -18.77
CA ARG A 110 -29.20 -4.70 -17.53
C ARG A 110 -30.69 -5.00 -17.61
N LEU A 111 -31.47 -4.08 -18.17
CA LEU A 111 -32.89 -4.25 -18.35
C LEU A 111 -33.21 -5.37 -19.38
N GLU A 112 -32.48 -5.43 -20.48
CA GLU A 112 -32.58 -6.52 -21.44
C GLU A 112 -32.29 -7.88 -20.82
N THR A 113 -31.24 -7.99 -20.03
CA THR A 113 -30.89 -9.24 -19.35
C THR A 113 -32.00 -9.67 -18.39
N LYS A 114 -32.59 -8.74 -17.65
CA LYS A 114 -33.74 -9.01 -16.76
C LYS A 114 -34.94 -9.47 -17.55
N SER A 115 -35.24 -8.83 -18.69
CA SER A 115 -36.35 -9.17 -19.54
C SER A 115 -36.19 -10.58 -20.13
N ARG A 116 -35.01 -10.94 -20.59
CA ARG A 116 -34.70 -12.29 -21.09
C ARG A 116 -34.91 -13.36 -20.02
N ARG A 117 -34.41 -13.13 -18.80
CA ARG A 117 -34.61 -14.05 -17.67
C ARG A 117 -36.08 -14.21 -17.32
N SER A 118 -36.87 -13.14 -17.35
CA SER A 118 -38.30 -13.17 -17.12
C SER A 118 -39.01 -14.02 -18.15
N ARG A 119 -38.71 -13.88 -19.44
CA ARG A 119 -39.25 -14.69 -20.53
C ARG A 119 -38.91 -16.17 -20.42
N VAL A 120 -37.68 -16.49 -20.06
CA VAL A 120 -37.21 -17.86 -19.83
C VAL A 120 -37.99 -18.51 -18.68
N LYS A 121 -38.17 -17.79 -17.56
CA LYS A 121 -38.96 -18.27 -16.43
C LYS A 121 -40.43 -18.51 -16.80
N ALA A 122 -41.04 -17.61 -17.57
CA ALA A 122 -42.42 -17.76 -18.04
C ALA A 122 -42.56 -18.98 -18.96
N GLY A 123 -41.59 -19.20 -19.86
CA GLY A 123 -41.55 -20.38 -20.73
C GLY A 123 -41.41 -21.70 -19.98
N ARG A 124 -40.66 -21.74 -18.89
CA ARG A 124 -40.51 -22.92 -18.02
C ARG A 124 -41.80 -23.26 -17.29
N GLY A 125 -42.56 -22.26 -16.83
CA GLY A 125 -43.86 -22.47 -16.21
C GLY A 125 -44.89 -23.08 -17.16
N ARG A 126 -44.93 -22.65 -18.43
CA ARG A 126 -45.83 -23.17 -19.45
C ARG A 126 -45.55 -24.62 -19.85
N VAL A 127 -44.29 -25.03 -19.86
CA VAL A 127 -43.92 -26.41 -20.21
C VAL A 127 -44.42 -27.40 -19.15
N GLY A 128 -44.51 -27.01 -17.90
CA GLY A 128 -45.10 -27.81 -16.84
C GLY A 128 -46.61 -27.95 -16.93
N ASP A 129 -47.35 -27.04 -17.56
CA ASP A 129 -48.80 -27.01 -17.66
C ASP A 129 -49.35 -27.76 -18.86
N THR A 130 -48.49 -28.16 -19.80
CA THR A 130 -48.93 -28.88 -21.05
C THR A 130 -48.92 -30.39 -20.95
N ASP A 131 -48.56 -30.92 -19.83
CA ASP A 131 -48.63 -32.38 -19.57
C ASP A 131 -49.97 -32.75 -18.90
#